data_e05b6c4bca723a8acc348da890aa40ae
#
_entry.id   e05b6c4bca723a8acc348da890aa40ae
#
_cell.length_a   1.000
_cell.length_b   1.000
_cell.length_c   1.000
_cell.angle_alpha   90.00
_cell.angle_beta   90.00
_cell.angle_gamma   90.00
#
_symmetry.space_group_name_H-M   'P 1'
#
loop_
_entity.id
_entity.type
_entity.pdbx_description
1 polymer ?
#
loop_
_entity_poly.entity_id
_entity_poly.type
_entity_poly.pdbx_seq_one_letter_code
_entity_poly.pdbx_strand_id
1 'polypeptide(L)'
;MKTLENLTSIEQMEADTAKLKEIACSVCAETWEDRNKKQTPHCKFGEDGVCCKNCSMGPCRITPKASRGICGADAHAIAARNYARTIAAGTSAHSDHAREILHILHGASPGGNYQVRDEQKLIRLAREYEIETEGKDIYDIAHQVAEVGLMEFGKSTGTQRFIKRATEERQKVWRDQGIEPRAIDREIATTLHMTHMGNSADPEALVRQGLRTSLSNGWGGSMLGTEITDILFGTPTVRTTEGNLGVLEKEMVNIVVHGHDPAFSEMVVTAAEIKELVDYAKTKGAKGINIVGLCCTANEVAMRHGVRMAGNFLQQENAILTGAVEMMCVDVQCIFPALAPLSECFHTKFVTSSPIARIPGSIYVEFKPETAFDQAKDLIKMAIDNYQNRDTSKMFIPSTKQTAVVGYPTEQIIKHLDGVTNSHVDEIGSYRPAIDAIKAGVLRGAVAIVGCNNPRVRPDYSHFEIMKELLQNDVLIVATGCAAQLATKAGLLTKDAKYVCGAGLRRVCELVNIPPILHMGACVDISRMMLLATGIAKDWGVNTTQIPVVGCAPEWMSEKAVSIANYVVSTGIDVYLGIEPQVKGSSEMMELITQGTRNIVGAGYIINKDPHELVKSILEGIEAKRAGLGI
;
A
#
# COMPACT_ATOMS: atom_id res chain seq x y z
N MET A 1 -1.31 -28.11 -22.42
CA MET A 1 -2.09 -27.57 -21.29
C MET A 1 -1.13 -26.82 -20.39
N LYS A 2 -0.99 -25.47 -20.54
CA LYS A 2 -0.32 -24.61 -19.56
C LYS A 2 -1.42 -24.22 -18.55
N THR A 3 -1.49 -24.91 -17.46
CA THR A 3 -2.56 -24.87 -16.48
C THR A 3 -2.00 -24.40 -15.14
N LEU A 4 -2.83 -24.36 -14.10
CA LEU A 4 -2.55 -24.11 -12.70
C LEU A 4 -1.20 -24.62 -12.15
N GLU A 5 -0.56 -25.60 -12.84
CA GLU A 5 0.74 -26.17 -12.52
C GLU A 5 1.93 -25.18 -12.56
N ASN A 6 1.76 -24.02 -13.18
CA ASN A 6 2.80 -22.98 -13.23
C ASN A 6 2.70 -21.94 -12.08
N LEU A 7 1.64 -22.00 -11.28
CA LEU A 7 1.50 -21.14 -10.11
C LEU A 7 2.27 -21.74 -8.94
N THR A 8 2.90 -20.87 -8.16
CA THR A 8 3.45 -21.27 -6.84
C THR A 8 2.29 -21.40 -5.87
N SER A 9 2.07 -22.59 -5.33
CA SER A 9 1.01 -22.82 -4.34
C SER A 9 1.37 -22.26 -2.96
N ILE A 10 0.36 -22.07 -2.12
CA ILE A 10 0.57 -21.67 -0.72
C ILE A 10 1.43 -22.70 0.02
N GLU A 11 1.22 -23.99 -0.22
CA GLU A 11 1.99 -25.08 0.39
C GLU A 11 3.48 -25.03 0.02
N GLN A 12 3.82 -24.64 -1.21
CA GLN A 12 5.21 -24.41 -1.63
C GLN A 12 5.85 -23.24 -0.90
N MET A 13 5.11 -22.12 -0.76
CA MET A 13 5.59 -20.94 -0.01
C MET A 13 5.77 -21.26 1.49
N GLU A 14 4.87 -22.04 2.06
CA GLU A 14 4.98 -22.50 3.45
C GLU A 14 6.15 -23.46 3.67
N ALA A 15 6.43 -24.35 2.70
CA ALA A 15 7.58 -25.25 2.79
C ALA A 15 8.92 -24.49 2.81
N ASP A 16 9.06 -23.43 2.01
CA ASP A 16 10.22 -22.53 2.05
C ASP A 16 10.35 -21.85 3.41
N THR A 17 9.23 -21.33 3.94
CA THR A 17 9.19 -20.68 5.26
C THR A 17 9.53 -21.66 6.38
N ALA A 18 9.02 -22.90 6.35
CA ALA A 18 9.30 -23.92 7.34
C ALA A 18 10.80 -24.23 7.41
N LYS A 19 11.49 -24.32 6.26
CA LYS A 19 12.92 -24.56 6.22
C LYS A 19 13.74 -23.39 6.78
N LEU A 20 13.35 -22.15 6.50
CA LEU A 20 13.97 -20.97 7.11
C LEU A 20 13.76 -20.93 8.63
N LYS A 21 12.63 -21.44 9.12
CA LYS A 21 12.37 -21.58 10.55
C LYS A 21 13.27 -22.63 11.23
N GLU A 22 13.60 -23.73 10.55
CA GLU A 22 14.60 -24.68 11.05
C GLU A 22 15.96 -23.99 11.21
N ILE A 23 16.34 -23.12 10.29
CA ILE A 23 17.56 -22.32 10.39
C ILE A 23 17.48 -21.36 11.59
N ALA A 24 16.36 -20.64 11.76
CA ALA A 24 16.14 -19.77 12.92
C ALA A 24 16.35 -20.55 14.25
N CYS A 25 15.76 -21.74 14.36
CA CYS A 25 15.95 -22.61 15.52
C CYS A 25 17.42 -22.99 15.73
N SER A 26 18.18 -23.28 14.65
CA SER A 26 19.59 -23.68 14.73
C SER A 26 20.52 -22.58 15.25
N VAL A 27 20.15 -21.32 15.09
CA VAL A 27 20.87 -20.13 15.58
C VAL A 27 20.20 -19.51 16.81
N CYS A 28 19.19 -20.17 17.40
CA CYS A 28 18.41 -19.68 18.54
C CYS A 28 17.74 -18.33 18.30
N ALA A 29 17.37 -18.01 17.07
CA ALA A 29 16.67 -16.79 16.72
C ALA A 29 15.15 -16.95 16.88
N GLU A 30 14.52 -15.94 17.48
CA GLU A 30 13.06 -15.87 17.62
C GLU A 30 12.43 -15.25 16.36
N THR A 31 11.39 -15.91 15.82
CA THR A 31 10.65 -15.41 14.65
C THR A 31 9.33 -14.75 15.05
N TRP A 32 8.68 -14.04 14.09
CA TRP A 32 7.34 -13.48 14.31
C TRP A 32 6.31 -14.58 14.64
N GLU A 33 6.46 -15.80 14.13
CA GLU A 33 5.57 -16.91 14.47
C GLU A 33 5.70 -17.31 15.94
N ASP A 34 6.94 -17.34 16.47
CA ASP A 34 7.18 -17.65 17.87
C ASP A 34 6.58 -16.58 18.79
N ARG A 35 6.73 -15.30 18.41
CA ARG A 35 6.12 -14.18 19.14
C ARG A 35 4.59 -14.22 19.06
N ASN A 36 4.01 -14.49 17.88
CA ASN A 36 2.57 -14.64 17.72
C ASN A 36 2.01 -15.77 18.58
N LYS A 37 2.68 -16.92 18.61
CA LYS A 37 2.30 -18.04 19.48
C LYS A 37 2.31 -17.67 20.95
N LYS A 38 3.32 -16.91 21.40
CA LYS A 38 3.42 -16.42 22.79
C LYS A 38 2.34 -15.40 23.13
N GLN A 39 1.82 -14.64 22.15
CA GLN A 39 0.73 -13.68 22.32
C GLN A 39 -0.67 -14.31 22.21
N THR A 40 -0.77 -15.59 21.93
CA THR A 40 -2.05 -16.31 21.81
C THR A 40 -2.41 -16.96 23.17
N PRO A 41 -3.64 -16.77 23.72
CA PRO A 41 -4.73 -15.96 23.16
C PRO A 41 -4.48 -14.46 23.29
N HIS A 42 -4.90 -13.71 22.26
CA HIS A 42 -4.77 -12.26 22.29
C HIS A 42 -5.64 -11.60 23.37
N CYS A 43 -5.27 -10.36 23.75
CA CYS A 43 -6.04 -9.60 24.73
C CYS A 43 -7.44 -9.28 24.20
N LYS A 44 -8.47 -9.90 24.79
CA LYS A 44 -9.86 -9.76 24.38
C LYS A 44 -10.35 -8.29 24.43
N PHE A 45 -9.95 -7.52 25.44
CA PHE A 45 -10.34 -6.11 25.54
C PHE A 45 -9.78 -5.28 24.39
N GLY A 46 -8.54 -5.57 23.95
CA GLY A 46 -7.94 -4.95 22.79
C GLY A 46 -8.63 -5.34 21.50
N GLU A 47 -8.91 -6.63 21.29
CA GLU A 47 -9.65 -7.13 20.13
C GLU A 47 -11.07 -6.56 20.03
N ASP A 48 -11.75 -6.44 21.17
CA ASP A 48 -13.10 -5.90 21.25
C ASP A 48 -13.13 -4.36 21.15
N GLY A 49 -11.96 -3.69 21.25
CA GLY A 49 -11.84 -2.23 21.19
C GLY A 49 -12.36 -1.50 22.43
N VAL A 50 -12.61 -2.21 23.54
CA VAL A 50 -13.29 -1.69 24.75
C VAL A 50 -12.35 -1.41 25.92
N CYS A 51 -11.08 -1.14 25.65
CA CYS A 51 -10.13 -0.61 26.63
C CYS A 51 -9.74 0.83 26.27
N CYS A 52 -9.58 1.69 27.28
CA CYS A 52 -9.22 3.09 27.12
C CYS A 52 -7.99 3.44 27.95
N LYS A 53 -7.00 4.08 27.30
CA LYS A 53 -5.74 4.58 27.92
C LYS A 53 -5.56 6.08 27.71
N ASN A 54 -6.62 6.84 27.42
CA ASN A 54 -6.51 8.25 27.01
C ASN A 54 -6.23 9.20 28.18
N CYS A 55 -6.30 8.75 29.43
CA CYS A 55 -5.95 9.55 30.60
C CYS A 55 -5.39 8.70 31.74
N SER A 56 -4.72 9.36 32.68
CA SER A 56 -4.09 8.72 33.85
C SER A 56 -5.06 8.29 34.95
N MET A 57 -6.36 8.63 34.87
CA MET A 57 -7.37 8.05 35.77
C MET A 57 -7.60 6.57 35.53
N GLY A 58 -7.39 6.12 34.26
CA GLY A 58 -7.40 4.73 33.85
C GLY A 58 -6.08 4.00 34.18
N PRO A 59 -5.79 2.92 33.37
CA PRO A 59 -6.56 2.43 32.23
C PRO A 59 -7.94 1.88 32.59
N CYS A 60 -8.93 2.14 31.72
CA CYS A 60 -10.27 1.61 31.86
C CYS A 60 -10.51 0.43 30.91
N ARG A 61 -11.29 -0.55 31.34
CA ARG A 61 -11.81 -1.64 30.51
C ARG A 61 -13.30 -1.84 30.80
N ILE A 62 -14.07 -2.10 29.78
CA ILE A 62 -15.50 -2.37 29.93
C ILE A 62 -15.73 -3.86 30.21
N THR A 63 -16.52 -4.12 31.22
CA THR A 63 -16.92 -5.46 31.67
C THR A 63 -18.39 -5.43 32.10
N PRO A 64 -19.06 -6.57 32.28
CA PRO A 64 -20.42 -6.60 32.81
C PRO A 64 -20.57 -5.90 34.19
N LYS A 65 -19.50 -5.89 35.00
CA LYS A 65 -19.48 -5.22 36.32
C LYS A 65 -19.10 -3.73 36.23
N ALA A 66 -18.41 -3.30 35.18
CA ALA A 66 -17.93 -1.95 34.94
C ALA A 66 -18.29 -1.53 33.52
N SER A 67 -19.57 -1.22 33.30
CA SER A 67 -20.13 -0.86 31.99
C SER A 67 -19.67 0.52 31.48
N ARG A 68 -18.98 1.30 32.32
CA ARG A 68 -18.43 2.63 32.01
C ARG A 68 -17.03 2.80 32.56
N GLY A 69 -16.22 3.55 31.85
CA GLY A 69 -14.93 4.04 32.36
C GLY A 69 -15.13 5.06 33.49
N ILE A 70 -14.06 5.45 34.19
CA ILE A 70 -14.10 6.39 35.31
C ILE A 70 -14.73 7.74 34.91
N CYS A 71 -14.49 8.21 33.67
CA CYS A 71 -15.09 9.45 33.15
C CYS A 71 -16.54 9.27 32.64
N GLY A 72 -17.11 8.08 32.73
CA GLY A 72 -18.49 7.79 32.29
C GLY A 72 -18.60 7.29 30.84
N ALA A 73 -17.52 7.26 30.04
CA ALA A 73 -17.55 6.72 28.67
C ALA A 73 -17.85 5.21 28.70
N ASP A 74 -18.81 4.80 27.89
CA ASP A 74 -19.21 3.39 27.72
C ASP A 74 -18.40 2.68 26.62
N ALA A 75 -18.79 1.46 26.27
CA ALA A 75 -18.15 0.67 25.22
C ALA A 75 -18.19 1.37 23.86
N HIS A 76 -19.31 2.03 23.54
CA HIS A 76 -19.53 2.67 22.26
C HIS A 76 -18.61 3.88 22.07
N ALA A 77 -18.58 4.78 23.05
CA ALA A 77 -17.67 5.93 23.04
C ALA A 77 -16.19 5.53 23.04
N ILE A 78 -15.80 4.47 23.79
CA ILE A 78 -14.42 4.00 23.84
C ILE A 78 -14.01 3.40 22.49
N ALA A 79 -14.83 2.51 21.91
CA ALA A 79 -14.53 1.89 20.64
C ALA A 79 -14.47 2.94 19.51
N ALA A 80 -15.38 3.91 19.48
CA ALA A 80 -15.38 5.00 18.51
C ALA A 80 -14.13 5.89 18.61
N ARG A 81 -13.71 6.24 19.84
CA ARG A 81 -12.46 7.01 20.08
C ARG A 81 -11.24 6.24 19.61
N ASN A 82 -11.14 4.94 19.93
CA ASN A 82 -10.03 4.10 19.50
C ASN A 82 -9.98 4.00 17.97
N TYR A 83 -11.11 3.76 17.32
CA TYR A 83 -11.22 3.68 15.87
C TYR A 83 -10.82 4.99 15.17
N ALA A 84 -11.32 6.13 15.63
CA ALA A 84 -10.95 7.44 15.11
C ALA A 84 -9.45 7.74 15.28
N ARG A 85 -8.84 7.36 16.40
CA ARG A 85 -7.38 7.50 16.62
C ARG A 85 -6.57 6.61 15.69
N THR A 86 -7.05 5.39 15.42
CA THR A 86 -6.43 4.49 14.43
C THR A 86 -6.46 5.10 13.03
N ILE A 87 -7.57 5.72 12.63
CA ILE A 87 -7.65 6.47 11.36
C ILE A 87 -6.66 7.63 11.33
N ALA A 88 -6.58 8.41 12.40
CA ALA A 88 -5.64 9.55 12.49
C ALA A 88 -4.17 9.08 12.38
N ALA A 89 -3.81 7.99 13.06
CA ALA A 89 -2.47 7.41 12.96
C ALA A 89 -2.14 6.92 11.54
N GLY A 90 -3.08 6.24 10.89
CA GLY A 90 -2.90 5.79 9.50
C GLY A 90 -2.81 6.96 8.51
N THR A 91 -3.56 8.04 8.74
CA THR A 91 -3.49 9.28 7.93
C THR A 91 -2.14 9.96 8.10
N SER A 92 -1.60 10.00 9.32
CA SER A 92 -0.28 10.61 9.63
C SER A 92 0.85 9.97 8.84
N ALA A 93 0.79 8.64 8.61
CA ALA A 93 1.82 7.92 7.86
C ALA A 93 1.93 8.41 6.40
N HIS A 94 0.82 8.67 5.73
CA HIS A 94 0.83 9.23 4.37
C HIS A 94 1.03 10.75 4.36
N SER A 95 0.63 11.46 5.43
CA SER A 95 0.93 12.88 5.61
C SER A 95 2.44 13.13 5.62
N ASP A 96 3.18 12.40 6.44
CA ASP A 96 4.65 12.53 6.51
C ASP A 96 5.32 12.15 5.21
N HIS A 97 4.93 11.04 4.58
CA HIS A 97 5.44 10.63 3.27
C HIS A 97 5.27 11.75 2.23
N ALA A 98 4.06 12.29 2.09
CA ALA A 98 3.79 13.35 1.11
C ALA A 98 4.57 14.64 1.41
N ARG A 99 4.73 14.99 2.69
CA ARG A 99 5.49 16.16 3.10
C ARG A 99 6.96 16.03 2.77
N GLU A 100 7.56 14.88 3.05
CA GLU A 100 8.97 14.60 2.76
C GLU A 100 9.24 14.69 1.26
N ILE A 101 8.43 14.03 0.43
CA ILE A 101 8.56 14.09 -1.03
C ILE A 101 8.35 15.50 -1.58
N LEU A 102 7.45 16.30 -1.00
CA LEU A 102 7.28 17.72 -1.38
C LEU A 102 8.51 18.56 -1.02
N HIS A 103 9.15 18.33 0.12
CA HIS A 103 10.40 19.01 0.46
C HIS A 103 11.53 18.62 -0.50
N ILE A 104 11.58 17.37 -0.94
CA ILE A 104 12.54 16.92 -1.95
C ILE A 104 12.25 17.60 -3.30
N LEU A 105 11.00 17.69 -3.73
CA LEU A 105 10.64 18.41 -4.95
C LEU A 105 11.00 19.91 -4.87
N HIS A 106 10.77 20.54 -3.70
CA HIS A 106 11.14 21.92 -3.44
C HIS A 106 12.66 22.16 -3.58
N GLY A 107 13.49 21.20 -3.18
CA GLY A 107 14.94 21.24 -3.30
C GLY A 107 15.50 20.68 -4.62
N ALA A 108 14.64 20.22 -5.54
CA ALA A 108 15.09 19.64 -6.81
C ALA A 108 15.76 20.70 -7.70
N SER A 109 16.82 20.32 -8.39
CA SER A 109 17.60 21.24 -9.20
C SER A 109 18.34 20.52 -10.34
N PRO A 110 18.74 21.23 -11.41
CA PRO A 110 19.54 20.66 -12.49
C PRO A 110 20.87 20.10 -11.93
N GLY A 111 21.14 18.83 -12.18
CA GLY A 111 22.37 18.16 -11.70
C GLY A 111 22.41 17.86 -10.21
N GLY A 112 21.35 18.17 -9.44
CA GLY A 112 21.20 17.75 -8.06
C GLY A 112 20.91 16.25 -7.89
N ASN A 113 20.88 15.76 -6.66
CA ASN A 113 20.54 14.37 -6.35
C ASN A 113 19.14 14.00 -6.84
N TYR A 114 18.21 14.95 -6.75
CA TYR A 114 16.83 14.81 -7.20
C TYR A 114 16.53 15.79 -8.33
N GLN A 115 15.89 15.28 -9.36
CA GLN A 115 15.54 16.03 -10.57
C GLN A 115 14.09 15.73 -10.96
N VAL A 116 13.48 16.65 -11.70
CA VAL A 116 12.17 16.41 -12.31
C VAL A 116 12.34 15.39 -13.45
N ARG A 117 11.62 14.26 -13.37
CA ARG A 117 11.63 13.18 -14.38
C ARG A 117 10.38 13.17 -15.25
N ASP A 118 9.22 13.55 -14.69
CA ASP A 118 7.98 13.68 -15.46
C ASP A 118 7.54 15.16 -15.49
N GLU A 119 8.14 15.90 -16.42
CA GLU A 119 7.81 17.32 -16.65
C GLU A 119 6.36 17.54 -17.05
N GLN A 120 5.78 16.60 -17.82
CA GLN A 120 4.40 16.73 -18.28
C GLN A 120 3.41 16.60 -17.09
N LYS A 121 3.67 15.67 -16.18
CA LYS A 121 2.86 15.53 -14.96
C LYS A 121 3.01 16.77 -14.06
N LEU A 122 4.22 17.30 -13.91
CA LEU A 122 4.46 18.54 -13.17
C LEU A 122 3.68 19.71 -13.76
N ILE A 123 3.72 19.90 -15.07
CA ILE A 123 2.98 20.97 -15.75
C ILE A 123 1.46 20.82 -15.58
N ARG A 124 0.93 19.57 -15.68
CA ARG A 124 -0.50 19.31 -15.43
C ARG A 124 -0.88 19.68 -13.99
N LEU A 125 -0.08 19.27 -13.01
CA LEU A 125 -0.32 19.58 -11.61
C LEU A 125 -0.21 21.08 -11.32
N ALA A 126 0.77 21.77 -11.93
CA ALA A 126 0.93 23.21 -11.82
C ALA A 126 -0.31 23.97 -12.33
N ARG A 127 -0.85 23.57 -13.49
CA ARG A 127 -2.10 24.14 -14.03
C ARG A 127 -3.30 23.89 -13.11
N GLU A 128 -3.41 22.69 -12.53
CA GLU A 128 -4.46 22.38 -11.54
C GLU A 128 -4.33 23.27 -10.28
N TYR A 129 -3.10 23.65 -9.93
CA TYR A 129 -2.79 24.56 -8.84
C TYR A 129 -2.89 26.04 -9.22
N GLU A 130 -3.30 26.34 -10.45
CA GLU A 130 -3.41 27.70 -10.99
C GLU A 130 -2.05 28.44 -11.03
N ILE A 131 -0.96 27.66 -11.21
CA ILE A 131 0.41 28.18 -11.36
C ILE A 131 0.67 28.44 -12.83
N GLU A 132 1.18 29.64 -13.14
CA GLU A 132 1.63 30.00 -14.48
C GLU A 132 2.83 29.13 -14.91
N THR A 133 2.77 28.55 -16.11
CA THR A 133 3.81 27.62 -16.60
C THR A 133 4.50 28.12 -17.88
N GLU A 134 3.89 29.06 -18.63
CA GLU A 134 4.42 29.51 -19.91
C GLU A 134 5.70 30.33 -19.73
N GLY A 135 6.77 29.95 -20.41
CA GLY A 135 8.06 30.63 -20.36
C GLY A 135 8.85 30.51 -19.06
N LYS A 136 8.38 29.68 -18.10
CA LYS A 136 9.09 29.45 -16.84
C LYS A 136 10.01 28.24 -16.92
N ASP A 137 11.08 28.27 -16.12
CA ASP A 137 11.95 27.12 -15.89
C ASP A 137 11.18 26.01 -15.15
N ILE A 138 11.49 24.75 -15.48
CA ILE A 138 10.79 23.59 -14.92
C ILE A 138 11.00 23.46 -13.41
N TYR A 139 12.16 23.87 -12.89
CA TYR A 139 12.46 23.82 -11.46
C TYR A 139 11.80 24.97 -10.70
N ASP A 140 11.59 26.14 -11.33
CA ASP A 140 10.77 27.21 -10.75
C ASP A 140 9.31 26.76 -10.59
N ILE A 141 8.81 26.00 -11.57
CA ILE A 141 7.47 25.40 -11.50
C ILE A 141 7.42 24.35 -10.39
N ALA A 142 8.43 23.49 -10.31
CA ALA A 142 8.52 22.46 -9.28
C ALA A 142 8.53 23.05 -7.85
N HIS A 143 9.30 24.12 -7.66
CA HIS A 143 9.36 24.86 -6.40
C HIS A 143 7.97 25.41 -6.00
N GLN A 144 7.28 26.10 -6.92
CA GLN A 144 5.95 26.65 -6.68
C GLN A 144 4.90 25.55 -6.42
N VAL A 145 4.95 24.44 -7.16
CA VAL A 145 4.08 23.27 -6.93
C VAL A 145 4.31 22.68 -5.54
N ALA A 146 5.56 22.56 -5.12
CA ALA A 146 5.89 22.06 -3.79
C ALA A 146 5.38 23.01 -2.69
N GLU A 147 5.56 24.34 -2.83
CA GLU A 147 5.02 25.32 -1.89
C GLU A 147 3.50 25.21 -1.74
N VAL A 148 2.77 25.18 -2.87
CA VAL A 148 1.31 25.04 -2.86
C VAL A 148 0.89 23.68 -2.27
N GLY A 149 1.62 22.60 -2.58
CA GLY A 149 1.40 21.29 -1.98
C GLY A 149 1.58 21.29 -0.46
N LEU A 150 2.62 21.94 0.05
CA LEU A 150 2.87 22.07 1.48
C LEU A 150 1.77 22.87 2.23
N MET A 151 1.07 23.79 1.55
CA MET A 151 -0.08 24.48 2.15
C MET A 151 -1.27 23.54 2.41
N GLU A 152 -1.36 22.38 1.74
CA GLU A 152 -2.46 21.43 1.92
C GLU A 152 -2.46 20.73 3.30
N PHE A 153 -1.40 20.89 4.09
CA PHE A 153 -1.29 20.25 5.41
C PHE A 153 -1.96 21.04 6.53
N GLY A 154 -1.82 22.37 6.53
CA GLY A 154 -2.11 23.23 7.69
C GLY A 154 -3.28 24.20 7.55
N LYS A 155 -4.02 24.24 6.47
CA LYS A 155 -5.15 25.18 6.29
C LYS A 155 -6.20 25.02 7.39
N SER A 156 -6.65 26.14 7.95
CA SER A 156 -7.69 26.15 8.97
C SER A 156 -9.11 26.16 8.39
N THR A 157 -9.27 26.65 7.17
CA THR A 157 -10.54 26.82 6.45
C THR A 157 -10.37 26.41 4.98
N GLY A 158 -11.49 26.29 4.26
CA GLY A 158 -11.51 25.90 2.86
C GLY A 158 -11.53 24.38 2.70
N THR A 159 -11.16 23.91 1.50
CA THR A 159 -11.21 22.51 1.08
C THR A 159 -9.88 22.13 0.46
N GLN A 160 -9.46 20.88 0.61
CA GLN A 160 -8.28 20.33 -0.08
C GLN A 160 -8.47 20.35 -1.59
N ARG A 161 -7.39 20.68 -2.33
CA ARG A 161 -7.47 20.91 -3.79
C ARG A 161 -7.89 19.66 -4.55
N PHE A 162 -7.34 18.49 -4.24
CA PHE A 162 -7.66 17.25 -4.96
C PHE A 162 -9.08 16.73 -4.77
N ILE A 163 -9.85 17.28 -3.84
CA ILE A 163 -11.30 17.02 -3.74
C ILE A 163 -12.00 17.30 -5.08
N LYS A 164 -11.53 18.29 -5.85
CA LYS A 164 -12.07 18.63 -7.18
C LYS A 164 -11.90 17.51 -8.21
N ARG A 165 -10.99 16.55 -7.99
CA ARG A 165 -10.80 15.38 -8.86
C ARG A 165 -11.93 14.35 -8.72
N ALA A 166 -12.63 14.34 -7.60
CA ALA A 166 -13.80 13.47 -7.38
C ALA A 166 -14.97 13.87 -8.30
N THR A 167 -15.98 12.99 -8.41
CA THR A 167 -17.22 13.36 -9.11
C THR A 167 -17.95 14.47 -8.35
N GLU A 168 -18.70 15.31 -9.06
CA GLU A 168 -19.48 16.40 -8.44
C GLU A 168 -20.46 15.87 -7.38
N GLU A 169 -21.04 14.70 -7.64
CA GLU A 169 -21.93 14.03 -6.70
C GLU A 169 -21.18 13.65 -5.41
N ARG A 170 -19.97 13.11 -5.48
CA ARG A 170 -19.18 12.79 -4.27
C ARG A 170 -18.84 14.05 -3.49
N GLN A 171 -18.39 15.10 -4.16
CA GLN A 171 -18.13 16.40 -3.53
C GLN A 171 -19.37 16.94 -2.82
N LYS A 172 -20.54 16.82 -3.46
CA LYS A 172 -21.82 17.23 -2.86
C LYS A 172 -22.14 16.41 -1.60
N VAL A 173 -22.01 15.08 -1.67
CA VAL A 173 -22.26 14.19 -0.50
C VAL A 173 -21.32 14.58 0.66
N TRP A 174 -20.05 14.80 0.41
CA TRP A 174 -19.11 15.16 1.47
C TRP A 174 -19.42 16.50 2.13
N ARG A 175 -19.84 17.50 1.34
CA ARG A 175 -20.32 18.80 1.89
C ARG A 175 -21.58 18.64 2.70
N ASP A 176 -22.61 17.98 2.15
CA ASP A 176 -23.91 17.80 2.81
C ASP A 176 -23.80 17.02 4.11
N GLN A 177 -22.87 16.04 4.16
CA GLN A 177 -22.60 15.23 5.36
C GLN A 177 -21.59 15.87 6.32
N GLY A 178 -21.01 17.03 5.99
CA GLY A 178 -20.06 17.74 6.82
C GLY A 178 -18.71 17.04 6.98
N ILE A 179 -18.32 16.17 6.02
CA ILE A 179 -17.08 15.39 6.05
C ILE A 179 -16.05 15.85 5.01
N GLU A 180 -16.30 16.92 4.29
CA GLU A 180 -15.33 17.50 3.36
C GLU A 180 -14.08 17.99 4.10
N PRO A 181 -12.85 17.51 3.76
CA PRO A 181 -11.66 17.82 4.52
C PRO A 181 -11.09 19.21 4.19
N ARG A 182 -10.55 19.89 5.18
CA ARG A 182 -9.91 21.21 5.04
C ARG A 182 -8.43 21.10 4.67
N ALA A 183 -7.72 20.27 5.44
CA ALA A 183 -6.28 20.06 5.30
C ALA A 183 -5.86 18.77 6.00
N ILE A 184 -4.73 18.19 5.60
CA ILE A 184 -4.31 16.84 6.06
C ILE A 184 -4.10 16.84 7.57
N ASP A 185 -3.14 17.60 8.08
CA ASP A 185 -2.79 17.63 9.52
C ASP A 185 -3.90 18.25 10.36
N ARG A 186 -4.68 19.16 9.78
CA ARG A 186 -5.79 19.79 10.48
C ARG A 186 -6.83 18.76 10.89
N GLU A 187 -7.15 17.80 10.03
CA GLU A 187 -8.14 16.78 10.37
C GLU A 187 -7.56 15.75 11.36
N ILE A 188 -6.28 15.42 11.27
CA ILE A 188 -5.58 14.60 12.28
C ILE A 188 -5.66 15.25 13.66
N ALA A 189 -5.27 16.53 13.77
CA ALA A 189 -5.31 17.27 15.03
C ALA A 189 -6.73 17.39 15.58
N THR A 190 -7.74 17.62 14.72
CA THR A 190 -9.15 17.65 15.12
C THR A 190 -9.61 16.31 15.69
N THR A 191 -9.25 15.20 15.04
CA THR A 191 -9.59 13.85 15.51
C THR A 191 -8.96 13.54 16.87
N LEU A 192 -7.68 13.87 17.04
CA LEU A 192 -7.00 13.68 18.32
C LEU A 192 -7.65 14.51 19.42
N HIS A 193 -8.05 15.77 19.12
CA HIS A 193 -8.75 16.61 20.08
C HIS A 193 -10.15 16.08 20.40
N MET A 194 -10.95 15.66 19.42
CA MET A 194 -12.28 15.08 19.65
C MET A 194 -12.23 13.81 20.51
N THR A 195 -11.15 13.03 20.41
CA THR A 195 -10.95 11.81 21.20
C THR A 195 -10.28 12.05 22.57
N HIS A 196 -9.93 13.29 22.91
CA HIS A 196 -9.39 13.65 24.21
C HIS A 196 -10.42 13.38 25.32
N MET A 197 -9.93 13.04 26.53
CA MET A 197 -10.79 12.84 27.70
C MET A 197 -11.65 14.11 27.96
N GLY A 198 -12.95 13.91 28.15
CA GLY A 198 -13.90 15.00 28.39
C GLY A 198 -14.45 15.67 27.12
N ASN A 199 -14.03 15.23 25.92
CA ASN A 199 -14.59 15.69 24.65
C ASN A 199 -15.65 14.72 24.11
N SER A 200 -15.73 14.49 22.80
CA SER A 200 -16.82 13.73 22.19
C SER A 200 -16.94 12.32 22.79
N ALA A 201 -18.17 11.96 23.11
CA ALA A 201 -18.58 10.61 23.49
C ALA A 201 -19.69 10.09 22.55
N ASP A 202 -19.99 10.82 21.47
CA ASP A 202 -20.93 10.45 20.42
C ASP A 202 -20.23 9.63 19.35
N PRO A 203 -20.55 8.32 19.19
CA PRO A 203 -19.93 7.45 18.21
C PRO A 203 -20.13 7.92 16.76
N GLU A 204 -21.31 8.43 16.39
CA GLU A 204 -21.56 8.89 15.03
C GLU A 204 -20.72 10.14 14.69
N ALA A 205 -20.63 11.10 15.58
CA ALA A 205 -19.79 12.28 15.38
C ALA A 205 -18.31 11.90 15.23
N LEU A 206 -17.82 10.90 15.98
CA LEU A 206 -16.46 10.39 15.88
C LEU A 206 -16.22 9.62 14.57
N VAL A 207 -17.19 8.83 14.10
CA VAL A 207 -17.12 8.15 12.79
C VAL A 207 -17.11 9.18 11.67
N ARG A 208 -17.98 10.20 11.67
CA ARG A 208 -18.00 11.28 10.67
C ARG A 208 -16.66 12.02 10.61
N GLN A 209 -16.07 12.34 11.77
CA GLN A 209 -14.72 12.95 11.80
C GLN A 209 -13.66 11.96 11.29
N GLY A 210 -13.78 10.67 11.57
CA GLY A 210 -12.92 9.62 11.01
C GLY A 210 -12.99 9.57 9.47
N LEU A 211 -14.21 9.61 8.90
CA LEU A 211 -14.40 9.68 7.44
C LEU A 211 -13.76 10.96 6.85
N ARG A 212 -13.93 12.10 7.51
CA ARG A 212 -13.30 13.37 7.13
C ARG A 212 -11.78 13.29 7.14
N THR A 213 -11.21 12.71 8.20
CA THR A 213 -9.76 12.52 8.34
C THR A 213 -9.24 11.55 7.29
N SER A 214 -9.96 10.46 7.02
CA SER A 214 -9.56 9.53 5.97
C SER A 214 -9.64 10.14 4.56
N LEU A 215 -10.65 10.98 4.28
CA LEU A 215 -10.71 11.73 3.02
C LEU A 215 -9.51 12.67 2.87
N SER A 216 -9.04 13.29 3.96
CA SER A 216 -7.82 14.11 3.95
C SER A 216 -6.57 13.29 3.63
N ASN A 217 -6.56 12.00 3.95
CA ASN A 217 -5.54 11.06 3.50
C ASN A 217 -5.67 10.75 2.00
N GLY A 218 -6.79 10.16 1.59
CA GLY A 218 -6.96 9.62 0.23
C GLY A 218 -6.87 10.70 -0.86
N TRP A 219 -7.56 11.84 -0.65
CA TRP A 219 -7.60 13.00 -1.55
C TRP A 219 -6.61 14.10 -1.14
N GLY A 220 -5.64 13.78 -0.32
CA GLY A 220 -4.59 14.67 0.15
C GLY A 220 -3.26 13.93 0.23
N GLY A 221 -2.87 13.43 1.41
CA GLY A 221 -1.56 12.85 1.66
C GLY A 221 -1.17 11.71 0.71
N SER A 222 -2.06 10.72 0.52
CA SER A 222 -1.83 9.61 -0.41
C SER A 222 -1.69 10.08 -1.86
N MET A 223 -2.59 10.96 -2.31
CA MET A 223 -2.56 11.45 -3.69
C MET A 223 -1.36 12.37 -3.96
N LEU A 224 -1.01 13.26 -3.03
CA LEU A 224 0.21 14.07 -3.11
C LEU A 224 1.45 13.18 -3.17
N GLY A 225 1.55 12.19 -2.26
CA GLY A 225 2.68 11.26 -2.24
C GLY A 225 2.87 10.58 -3.61
N THR A 226 1.80 10.05 -4.20
CA THR A 226 1.84 9.41 -5.52
C THR A 226 2.22 10.38 -6.64
N GLU A 227 1.56 11.54 -6.73
CA GLU A 227 1.80 12.52 -7.82
C GLU A 227 3.23 13.06 -7.79
N ILE A 228 3.72 13.45 -6.61
CA ILE A 228 5.05 14.04 -6.47
C ILE A 228 6.16 12.99 -6.64
N THR A 229 5.94 11.75 -6.17
CA THR A 229 6.85 10.63 -6.42
C THR A 229 7.00 10.36 -7.93
N ASP A 230 5.89 10.41 -8.68
CA ASP A 230 5.94 10.26 -10.14
C ASP A 230 6.67 11.42 -10.83
N ILE A 231 6.49 12.63 -10.36
CA ILE A 231 7.20 13.80 -10.89
C ILE A 231 8.71 13.66 -10.69
N LEU A 232 9.13 13.23 -9.49
CA LEU A 232 10.55 13.11 -9.14
C LEU A 232 11.24 11.89 -9.77
N PHE A 233 10.58 10.73 -9.82
CA PHE A 233 11.20 9.46 -10.21
C PHE A 233 10.67 8.88 -11.51
N GLY A 234 9.72 9.56 -12.13
CA GLY A 234 9.03 9.17 -13.36
C GLY A 234 7.76 8.38 -13.08
N THR A 235 6.72 8.68 -13.83
CA THR A 235 5.49 7.87 -13.84
C THR A 235 5.83 6.44 -14.26
N PRO A 236 5.42 5.41 -13.51
CA PRO A 236 5.76 4.02 -13.81
C PRO A 236 5.31 3.59 -15.20
N THR A 237 6.10 2.71 -15.80
CA THR A 237 5.77 2.07 -17.08
C THR A 237 5.79 0.57 -16.94
N VAL A 238 5.08 -0.13 -17.84
CA VAL A 238 5.00 -1.60 -17.80
C VAL A 238 6.40 -2.23 -17.90
N ARG A 239 6.77 -3.01 -16.89
CA ARG A 239 8.07 -3.69 -16.77
C ARG A 239 7.90 -5.13 -16.34
N THR A 240 8.94 -5.92 -16.58
CA THR A 240 9.05 -7.29 -16.08
C THR A 240 10.00 -7.31 -14.90
N THR A 241 9.64 -8.04 -13.85
CA THR A 241 10.47 -8.32 -12.68
C THR A 241 10.29 -9.76 -12.22
N GLU A 242 10.95 -10.14 -11.13
CA GLU A 242 10.78 -11.43 -10.47
C GLU A 242 10.43 -11.23 -9.00
N GLY A 243 9.73 -12.17 -8.40
CA GLY A 243 9.38 -12.10 -6.98
C GLY A 243 9.46 -13.42 -6.24
N ASN A 244 9.59 -13.33 -4.93
CA ASN A 244 9.83 -14.29 -3.89
C ASN A 244 11.34 -14.38 -3.51
N LEU A 245 11.66 -15.03 -2.38
CA LEU A 245 13.01 -15.10 -1.80
C LEU A 245 14.06 -15.71 -2.74
N GLY A 246 13.65 -16.53 -3.71
CA GLY A 246 14.54 -17.07 -4.74
C GLY A 246 15.19 -16.03 -5.66
N VAL A 247 14.87 -14.74 -5.50
CA VAL A 247 15.53 -13.63 -6.21
C VAL A 247 16.87 -13.22 -5.60
N LEU A 248 17.16 -13.69 -4.38
CA LEU A 248 18.49 -13.54 -3.77
C LEU A 248 19.51 -14.39 -4.53
N GLU A 249 20.72 -13.89 -4.68
CA GLU A 249 21.75 -14.54 -5.47
C GLU A 249 22.99 -14.89 -4.63
N LYS A 250 23.38 -16.17 -4.67
CA LYS A 250 24.52 -16.69 -3.89
C LYS A 250 25.83 -15.98 -4.14
N GLU A 251 26.09 -15.59 -5.38
CA GLU A 251 27.39 -15.04 -5.82
C GLU A 251 27.39 -13.51 -5.94
N MET A 252 26.30 -12.86 -5.48
CA MET A 252 26.15 -11.41 -5.50
C MET A 252 26.14 -10.83 -4.08
N VAL A 253 26.48 -9.57 -3.94
CA VAL A 253 26.21 -8.79 -2.73
C VAL A 253 24.71 -8.48 -2.72
N ASN A 254 23.94 -9.10 -1.83
CA ASN A 254 22.50 -8.87 -1.73
C ASN A 254 22.21 -7.73 -0.75
N ILE A 255 21.58 -6.68 -1.24
CA ILE A 255 21.12 -5.54 -0.45
C ILE A 255 19.61 -5.49 -0.52
N VAL A 256 18.96 -5.53 0.65
CA VAL A 256 17.51 -5.41 0.77
C VAL A 256 17.14 -3.97 1.09
N VAL A 257 16.26 -3.37 0.31
CA VAL A 257 15.57 -2.10 0.65
C VAL A 257 14.16 -2.40 1.11
N HIS A 258 13.76 -1.85 2.28
CA HIS A 258 12.51 -2.21 2.93
C HIS A 258 11.89 -1.00 3.64
N GLY A 259 10.60 -0.83 3.46
CA GLY A 259 9.81 0.24 4.06
C GLY A 259 8.86 0.89 3.06
N HIS A 260 8.85 2.24 3.01
CA HIS A 260 7.86 2.99 2.24
C HIS A 260 8.38 4.28 1.61
N ASP A 261 9.60 4.73 1.94
CA ASP A 261 10.18 5.96 1.41
C ASP A 261 10.84 5.71 0.05
N PRO A 262 10.26 6.22 -1.06
CA PRO A 262 10.86 6.05 -2.37
C PRO A 262 12.16 6.85 -2.55
N ALA A 263 12.32 7.99 -1.87
CA ALA A 263 13.47 8.86 -2.06
C ALA A 263 14.79 8.18 -1.67
N PHE A 264 14.80 7.47 -0.55
CA PHE A 264 15.96 6.72 -0.09
C PHE A 264 16.26 5.51 -0.98
N SER A 265 15.22 4.71 -1.28
CA SER A 265 15.40 3.49 -2.07
C SER A 265 15.82 3.78 -3.52
N GLU A 266 15.33 4.85 -4.13
CA GLU A 266 15.73 5.31 -5.47
C GLU A 266 17.25 5.63 -5.52
N MET A 267 17.78 6.28 -4.49
CA MET A 267 19.22 6.58 -4.42
C MET A 267 20.06 5.30 -4.26
N VAL A 268 19.61 4.35 -3.45
CA VAL A 268 20.30 3.06 -3.29
C VAL A 268 20.31 2.28 -4.60
N VAL A 269 19.18 2.20 -5.30
CA VAL A 269 19.08 1.52 -6.60
C VAL A 269 19.99 2.17 -7.63
N THR A 270 19.92 3.50 -7.76
CA THR A 270 20.75 4.25 -8.72
C THR A 270 22.25 4.11 -8.42
N ALA A 271 22.64 4.18 -7.15
CA ALA A 271 24.05 4.05 -6.77
C ALA A 271 24.58 2.62 -6.98
N ALA A 272 23.76 1.59 -6.88
CA ALA A 272 24.18 0.20 -7.09
C ALA A 272 24.59 -0.11 -8.55
N GLU A 273 24.17 0.70 -9.51
CA GLU A 273 24.50 0.57 -10.92
C GLU A 273 25.86 1.19 -11.29
N ILE A 274 26.51 1.92 -10.35
CA ILE A 274 27.80 2.57 -10.59
C ILE A 274 28.87 1.52 -10.84
N LYS A 275 29.55 1.65 -11.99
CA LYS A 275 30.58 0.69 -12.42
C LYS A 275 31.69 0.48 -11.38
N GLU A 276 32.12 1.54 -10.70
CA GLU A 276 33.18 1.49 -9.67
C GLU A 276 32.75 0.63 -8.47
N LEU A 277 31.48 0.67 -8.07
CA LEU A 277 30.97 -0.15 -6.96
C LEU A 277 30.80 -1.62 -7.40
N VAL A 278 30.33 -1.85 -8.62
CA VAL A 278 30.23 -3.20 -9.20
C VAL A 278 31.63 -3.84 -9.32
N ASP A 279 32.63 -3.09 -9.79
CA ASP A 279 33.98 -3.57 -9.90
C ASP A 279 34.61 -3.77 -8.50
N TYR A 280 34.29 -2.90 -7.53
CA TYR A 280 34.72 -3.11 -6.14
C TYR A 280 34.12 -4.40 -5.55
N ALA A 281 32.87 -4.71 -5.79
CA ALA A 281 32.25 -5.96 -5.36
C ALA A 281 33.01 -7.18 -5.92
N LYS A 282 33.45 -7.12 -7.18
CA LYS A 282 34.27 -8.19 -7.80
C LYS A 282 35.61 -8.37 -7.10
N THR A 283 36.25 -7.29 -6.63
CA THR A 283 37.52 -7.41 -5.85
C THR A 283 37.32 -8.15 -4.52
N LYS A 284 36.08 -8.16 -3.99
CA LYS A 284 35.75 -8.89 -2.75
C LYS A 284 35.27 -10.32 -3.03
N GLY A 285 35.24 -10.76 -4.29
CA GLY A 285 34.86 -12.11 -4.70
C GLY A 285 33.39 -12.28 -5.09
N ALA A 286 32.59 -11.22 -5.09
CA ALA A 286 31.22 -11.25 -5.59
C ALA A 286 31.19 -11.04 -7.12
N LYS A 287 30.15 -11.52 -7.81
CA LYS A 287 29.95 -11.24 -9.24
C LYS A 287 29.40 -9.83 -9.53
N GLY A 288 28.83 -9.19 -8.52
CA GLY A 288 28.23 -7.86 -8.61
C GLY A 288 27.33 -7.57 -7.41
N ILE A 289 26.39 -6.64 -7.59
CA ILE A 289 25.44 -6.19 -6.57
C ILE A 289 24.02 -6.58 -7.00
N ASN A 290 23.23 -7.13 -6.09
CA ASN A 290 21.84 -7.49 -6.30
C ASN A 290 20.98 -6.70 -5.31
N ILE A 291 20.26 -5.69 -5.80
CA ILE A 291 19.27 -4.97 -5.00
C ILE A 291 17.94 -5.74 -5.09
N VAL A 292 17.33 -5.97 -3.94
CA VAL A 292 15.98 -6.55 -3.86
C VAL A 292 15.12 -5.73 -2.90
N GLY A 293 13.82 -5.65 -3.20
CA GLY A 293 12.89 -4.89 -2.38
C GLY A 293 12.02 -5.77 -1.49
N LEU A 294 11.56 -5.23 -0.37
CA LEU A 294 10.53 -5.78 0.49
C LEU A 294 9.41 -4.76 0.72
N CYS A 295 8.20 -5.24 0.96
CA CYS A 295 7.04 -4.42 1.33
C CYS A 295 6.68 -3.36 0.25
N CYS A 296 6.26 -2.15 0.65
CA CYS A 296 5.87 -1.11 -0.31
C CYS A 296 7.05 -0.58 -1.13
N THR A 297 8.23 -0.44 -0.55
CA THR A 297 9.46 -0.07 -1.27
C THR A 297 9.73 -1.01 -2.44
N ALA A 298 9.48 -2.34 -2.28
CA ALA A 298 9.62 -3.28 -3.40
C ALA A 298 8.73 -2.93 -4.60
N ASN A 299 7.48 -2.56 -4.34
CA ASN A 299 6.55 -2.19 -5.40
C ASN A 299 7.01 -0.92 -6.15
N GLU A 300 7.51 0.08 -5.40
CA GLU A 300 8.02 1.34 -5.96
C GLU A 300 9.20 1.12 -6.89
N VAL A 301 10.25 0.44 -6.41
CA VAL A 301 11.47 0.22 -7.21
C VAL A 301 11.25 -0.82 -8.33
N ALA A 302 10.32 -1.78 -8.15
CA ALA A 302 9.98 -2.73 -9.20
C ALA A 302 9.29 -2.06 -10.39
N MET A 303 8.31 -1.18 -10.15
CA MET A 303 7.56 -0.55 -11.24
C MET A 303 8.33 0.55 -11.96
N ARG A 304 9.42 1.09 -11.38
CA ARG A 304 10.28 2.10 -12.03
C ARG A 304 11.55 1.50 -12.61
N HIS A 305 12.21 0.59 -11.91
CA HIS A 305 13.52 0.03 -12.29
C HIS A 305 13.49 -1.46 -12.67
N GLY A 306 12.38 -2.18 -12.40
CA GLY A 306 12.34 -3.64 -12.55
C GLY A 306 13.09 -4.38 -11.46
N VAL A 307 13.42 -3.74 -10.34
CA VAL A 307 14.07 -4.35 -9.18
C VAL A 307 13.24 -5.53 -8.69
N ARG A 308 13.91 -6.62 -8.34
CA ARG A 308 13.28 -7.85 -7.87
C ARG A 308 12.65 -7.68 -6.50
N MET A 309 11.53 -8.36 -6.27
CA MET A 309 10.76 -8.29 -5.02
C MET A 309 11.02 -9.54 -4.17
N ALA A 310 11.75 -9.42 -3.06
CA ALA A 310 12.04 -10.57 -2.19
C ALA A 310 10.79 -11.06 -1.44
N GLY A 311 9.81 -10.19 -1.20
CA GLY A 311 8.55 -10.59 -0.61
C GLY A 311 7.77 -9.47 0.08
N ASN A 312 6.69 -9.89 0.71
CA ASN A 312 5.79 -9.01 1.44
C ASN A 312 6.21 -8.81 2.90
N PHE A 313 5.37 -8.15 3.68
CA PHE A 313 5.60 -7.77 5.07
C PHE A 313 6.08 -8.91 5.99
N LEU A 314 5.46 -10.08 5.95
CA LEU A 314 5.83 -11.18 6.83
C LEU A 314 7.14 -11.89 6.42
N GLN A 315 7.67 -11.60 5.24
CA GLN A 315 8.92 -12.19 4.76
C GLN A 315 10.18 -11.40 5.15
N GLN A 316 10.04 -10.28 5.86
CA GLN A 316 11.18 -9.45 6.24
C GLN A 316 12.21 -10.19 7.11
N GLU A 317 11.76 -11.04 8.05
CA GLU A 317 12.67 -11.89 8.83
C GLU A 317 13.24 -13.01 7.97
N ASN A 318 12.43 -13.61 7.10
CA ASN A 318 12.84 -14.68 6.22
C ASN A 318 13.99 -14.26 5.29
N ALA A 319 14.03 -13.01 4.84
CA ALA A 319 15.13 -12.51 4.03
C ALA A 319 16.48 -12.59 4.77
N ILE A 320 16.52 -12.21 6.05
CA ILE A 320 17.73 -12.34 6.90
C ILE A 320 18.04 -13.81 7.18
N LEU A 321 17.02 -14.62 7.47
CA LEU A 321 17.15 -16.05 7.74
C LEU A 321 17.74 -16.86 6.59
N THR A 322 17.70 -16.33 5.35
CA THR A 322 18.41 -16.96 4.22
C THR A 322 19.92 -17.01 4.41
N GLY A 323 20.49 -16.19 5.31
CA GLY A 323 21.94 -16.05 5.50
C GLY A 323 22.68 -15.49 4.29
N ALA A 324 21.95 -14.94 3.30
CA ALA A 324 22.52 -14.46 2.04
C ALA A 324 22.51 -12.93 1.91
N VAL A 325 22.00 -12.19 2.90
CA VAL A 325 21.82 -10.72 2.85
C VAL A 325 22.97 -10.02 3.56
N GLU A 326 23.73 -9.20 2.84
CA GLU A 326 24.83 -8.41 3.40
C GLU A 326 24.33 -7.21 4.16
N MET A 327 23.24 -6.60 3.66
CA MET A 327 22.65 -5.40 4.27
C MET A 327 21.15 -5.36 4.06
N MET A 328 20.43 -4.97 5.10
CA MET A 328 19.02 -4.59 5.01
C MET A 328 18.91 -3.12 5.41
N CYS A 329 18.60 -2.27 4.44
CA CYS A 329 18.35 -0.84 4.65
C CYS A 329 16.85 -0.61 4.82
N VAL A 330 16.46 0.00 5.93
CA VAL A 330 15.05 0.29 6.20
C VAL A 330 14.84 1.77 6.41
N ASP A 331 13.70 2.25 5.95
CA ASP A 331 13.26 3.64 6.07
C ASP A 331 12.15 3.80 7.13
N VAL A 332 10.88 3.75 6.75
CA VAL A 332 9.74 3.95 7.64
C VAL A 332 8.65 2.89 7.42
N GLN A 333 7.86 2.62 8.46
CA GLN A 333 6.61 1.84 8.44
C GLN A 333 6.81 0.33 8.12
N CYS A 334 5.99 -0.50 8.74
CA CYS A 334 5.96 -1.96 8.56
C CYS A 334 7.29 -2.68 8.86
N ILE A 335 8.18 -2.10 9.65
CA ILE A 335 9.47 -2.64 10.01
C ILE A 335 9.38 -3.29 11.39
N PHE A 336 9.76 -4.56 11.50
CA PHE A 336 9.80 -5.22 12.80
C PHE A 336 11.04 -4.79 13.59
N PRO A 337 10.90 -4.28 14.84
CA PRO A 337 12.05 -4.06 15.70
C PRO A 337 12.91 -5.31 15.93
N ALA A 338 12.32 -6.50 15.81
CA ALA A 338 12.98 -7.79 15.93
C ALA A 338 14.04 -8.07 14.84
N LEU A 339 14.09 -7.28 13.75
CA LEU A 339 15.13 -7.42 12.73
C LEU A 339 16.53 -7.08 13.28
N ALA A 340 16.62 -6.18 14.26
CA ALA A 340 17.89 -5.83 14.87
C ALA A 340 18.55 -7.04 15.59
N PRO A 341 17.94 -7.67 16.61
CA PRO A 341 18.52 -8.86 17.24
C PRO A 341 18.62 -10.06 16.29
N LEU A 342 17.72 -10.20 15.31
CA LEU A 342 17.83 -11.26 14.31
C LEU A 342 19.07 -11.09 13.43
N SER A 343 19.39 -9.86 13.01
CA SER A 343 20.58 -9.59 12.19
C SER A 343 21.89 -9.92 12.90
N GLU A 344 21.94 -9.87 14.23
CA GLU A 344 23.10 -10.24 15.03
C GLU A 344 23.40 -11.76 14.97
N CYS A 345 22.41 -12.61 14.65
CA CYS A 345 22.59 -14.05 14.46
C CYS A 345 23.29 -14.40 13.12
N PHE A 346 23.41 -13.42 12.24
CA PHE A 346 23.98 -13.52 10.90
C PHE A 346 25.05 -12.44 10.69
N HIS A 347 25.55 -12.32 9.44
CA HIS A 347 26.47 -11.22 9.07
C HIS A 347 25.73 -9.95 8.63
N THR A 348 24.40 -9.99 8.47
CA THR A 348 23.58 -8.90 7.90
C THR A 348 23.77 -7.59 8.66
N LYS A 349 24.12 -6.51 7.95
CA LYS A 349 24.10 -5.15 8.49
C LYS A 349 22.69 -4.61 8.42
N PHE A 350 22.08 -4.36 9.59
CA PHE A 350 20.74 -3.78 9.69
C PHE A 350 20.84 -2.26 9.86
N VAL A 351 20.42 -1.50 8.86
CA VAL A 351 20.56 -0.04 8.77
C VAL A 351 19.20 0.62 8.78
N THR A 352 19.01 1.63 9.65
CA THR A 352 17.83 2.51 9.68
C THR A 352 18.21 3.91 9.20
N SER A 353 17.38 4.51 8.33
CA SER A 353 17.68 5.80 7.68
C SER A 353 16.83 6.97 8.17
N SER A 354 15.69 6.72 8.80
CA SER A 354 14.75 7.78 9.17
C SER A 354 14.80 8.13 10.67
N PRO A 355 14.77 9.42 11.03
CA PRO A 355 14.71 9.86 12.43
C PRO A 355 13.42 9.44 13.14
N ILE A 356 12.33 9.23 12.39
CA ILE A 356 11.02 8.81 12.94
C ILE A 356 10.87 7.28 13.05
N ALA A 357 11.85 6.50 12.58
CA ALA A 357 11.85 5.03 12.61
C ALA A 357 13.14 4.48 13.26
N ARG A 358 13.46 4.96 14.47
CA ARG A 358 14.65 4.55 15.22
C ARG A 358 14.44 3.17 15.86
N ILE A 359 15.33 2.23 15.57
CA ILE A 359 15.29 0.87 16.13
C ILE A 359 16.60 0.63 16.90
N PRO A 360 16.54 0.37 18.22
CA PRO A 360 17.75 0.04 19.00
C PRO A 360 18.46 -1.20 18.43
N GLY A 361 19.79 -1.16 18.37
CA GLY A 361 20.62 -2.23 17.79
C GLY A 361 20.84 -2.10 16.28
N SER A 362 20.18 -1.17 15.59
CA SER A 362 20.48 -0.86 14.20
C SER A 362 21.67 0.09 14.04
N ILE A 363 22.32 0.04 12.88
CA ILE A 363 23.23 1.09 12.42
C ILE A 363 22.35 2.25 11.93
N TYR A 364 22.45 3.40 12.57
CA TYR A 364 21.66 4.57 12.15
C TYR A 364 22.47 5.47 11.23
N VAL A 365 21.96 5.68 10.02
CA VAL A 365 22.48 6.62 9.03
C VAL A 365 21.33 7.51 8.60
N GLU A 366 21.24 8.70 9.20
CA GLU A 366 20.16 9.64 8.87
C GLU A 366 20.25 10.05 7.40
N PHE A 367 19.19 9.74 6.67
CA PHE A 367 19.06 10.10 5.26
C PHE A 367 18.89 11.62 5.12
N LYS A 368 19.71 12.21 4.24
CA LYS A 368 19.71 13.65 3.95
C LYS A 368 19.64 13.86 2.44
N PRO A 369 18.59 14.49 1.93
CA PRO A 369 18.42 14.68 0.49
C PRO A 369 19.62 15.31 -0.22
N GLU A 370 20.31 16.25 0.45
CA GLU A 370 21.48 16.98 -0.11
C GLU A 370 22.68 16.06 -0.35
N THR A 371 22.85 15.00 0.44
CA THR A 371 23.96 14.06 0.36
C THR A 371 23.54 12.63 0.04
N ALA A 372 22.30 12.45 -0.38
CA ALA A 372 21.62 11.16 -0.53
C ALA A 372 22.40 10.16 -1.40
N PHE A 373 22.93 10.62 -2.52
CA PHE A 373 23.68 9.76 -3.44
C PHE A 373 25.01 9.29 -2.87
N ASP A 374 25.75 10.17 -2.16
CA ASP A 374 27.00 9.81 -1.50
C ASP A 374 26.74 8.86 -0.32
N GLN A 375 25.69 9.11 0.47
CA GLN A 375 25.24 8.20 1.54
C GLN A 375 24.90 6.82 0.99
N ALA A 376 24.18 6.74 -0.14
CA ALA A 376 23.85 5.47 -0.80
C ALA A 376 25.13 4.72 -1.24
N LYS A 377 26.11 5.42 -1.82
CA LYS A 377 27.41 4.81 -2.19
C LYS A 377 28.15 4.24 -0.98
N ASP A 378 28.13 4.96 0.14
CA ASP A 378 28.81 4.51 1.35
C ASP A 378 28.12 3.30 1.98
N LEU A 379 26.78 3.25 1.96
CA LEU A 379 26.03 2.08 2.39
C LEU A 379 26.32 0.86 1.50
N ILE A 380 26.37 1.05 0.19
CA ILE A 380 26.71 -0.03 -0.74
C ILE A 380 28.12 -0.54 -0.53
N LYS A 381 29.11 0.34 -0.31
CA LYS A 381 30.47 -0.07 0.06
C LYS A 381 30.50 -0.89 1.35
N MET A 382 29.74 -0.46 2.37
CA MET A 382 29.61 -1.20 3.63
C MET A 382 29.02 -2.60 3.41
N ALA A 383 28.06 -2.75 2.51
CA ALA A 383 27.49 -4.05 2.13
C ALA A 383 28.52 -4.91 1.37
N ILE A 384 29.27 -4.33 0.44
CA ILE A 384 30.34 -5.01 -0.32
C ILE A 384 31.42 -5.53 0.62
N ASP A 385 31.88 -4.72 1.58
CA ASP A 385 32.87 -5.14 2.56
C ASP A 385 32.37 -6.26 3.47
N ASN A 386 31.04 -6.30 3.70
CA ASN A 386 30.41 -7.32 4.52
C ASN A 386 30.24 -8.68 3.80
N TYR A 387 30.39 -8.73 2.47
CA TYR A 387 30.25 -9.97 1.69
C TYR A 387 31.23 -11.07 2.16
N GLN A 388 32.45 -10.71 2.55
CA GLN A 388 33.43 -11.64 3.04
C GLN A 388 33.11 -12.26 4.42
N ASN A 389 32.19 -11.66 5.16
CA ASN A 389 31.72 -12.15 6.47
C ASN A 389 30.57 -13.17 6.35
N ARG A 390 30.13 -13.48 5.13
CA ARG A 390 29.04 -14.42 4.89
C ARG A 390 29.42 -15.85 5.32
N ASP A 391 28.64 -16.42 6.22
CA ASP A 391 28.76 -17.82 6.60
C ASP A 391 27.92 -18.70 5.66
N THR A 392 28.58 -19.28 4.66
CA THR A 392 27.91 -20.10 3.66
C THR A 392 27.31 -21.39 4.23
N SER A 393 27.71 -21.82 5.43
CA SER A 393 27.15 -23.02 6.10
C SER A 393 25.74 -22.76 6.65
N LYS A 394 25.42 -21.49 6.91
CA LYS A 394 24.08 -21.04 7.37
C LYS A 394 23.18 -20.57 6.23
N MET A 395 23.65 -20.65 4.99
CA MET A 395 22.95 -20.07 3.86
C MET A 395 21.95 -21.04 3.23
N PHE A 396 20.70 -20.60 3.12
CA PHE A 396 19.67 -21.26 2.34
C PHE A 396 18.82 -20.23 1.58
N ILE A 397 18.96 -20.21 0.28
CA ILE A 397 18.10 -19.41 -0.60
C ILE A 397 17.05 -20.34 -1.17
N PRO A 398 15.74 -20.11 -0.93
CA PRO A 398 14.68 -20.86 -1.59
C PRO A 398 14.81 -20.78 -3.11
N SER A 399 14.46 -21.86 -3.81
CA SER A 399 14.48 -21.85 -5.27
C SER A 399 13.24 -21.20 -5.88
N THR A 400 12.20 -20.98 -5.09
CA THR A 400 10.89 -20.52 -5.54
C THR A 400 10.95 -19.03 -5.89
N LYS A 401 10.71 -18.71 -7.15
CA LYS A 401 10.51 -17.37 -7.67
C LYS A 401 9.61 -17.39 -8.91
N GLN A 402 8.94 -16.29 -9.16
CA GLN A 402 8.04 -16.12 -10.29
C GLN A 402 8.34 -14.82 -11.03
N THR A 403 8.15 -14.84 -12.36
CA THR A 403 8.16 -13.62 -13.16
C THR A 403 6.87 -12.84 -12.94
N ALA A 404 6.95 -11.50 -12.98
CA ALA A 404 5.80 -10.62 -12.86
C ALA A 404 5.87 -9.46 -13.86
N VAL A 405 4.71 -8.99 -14.31
CA VAL A 405 4.55 -7.76 -15.10
C VAL A 405 3.94 -6.71 -14.17
N VAL A 406 4.66 -5.62 -13.97
CA VAL A 406 4.33 -4.56 -13.00
C VAL A 406 4.27 -3.19 -13.69
N GLY A 407 3.77 -2.16 -12.99
CA GLY A 407 3.80 -0.79 -13.49
C GLY A 407 2.60 -0.43 -14.37
N TYR A 408 1.38 -0.61 -13.84
CA TYR A 408 0.13 -0.19 -14.46
C TYR A 408 -0.51 0.99 -13.73
N PRO A 409 0.11 2.19 -13.67
CA PRO A 409 -0.59 3.37 -13.22
C PRO A 409 -1.76 3.70 -14.18
N THR A 410 -2.61 4.63 -13.79
CA THR A 410 -3.80 5.03 -14.56
C THR A 410 -3.46 5.36 -16.02
N GLU A 411 -2.34 6.05 -16.25
CA GLU A 411 -1.84 6.45 -17.58
C GLU A 411 -1.53 5.24 -18.47
N GLN A 412 -0.92 4.18 -17.90
CA GLN A 412 -0.64 2.96 -18.66
C GLN A 412 -1.91 2.16 -18.94
N ILE A 413 -2.87 2.13 -18.03
CA ILE A 413 -4.17 1.48 -18.25
C ILE A 413 -4.88 2.15 -19.42
N ILE A 414 -5.00 3.48 -19.41
CA ILE A 414 -5.62 4.26 -20.49
C ILE A 414 -4.91 4.00 -21.81
N LYS A 415 -3.57 4.03 -21.83
CA LYS A 415 -2.78 3.77 -23.04
C LYS A 415 -3.06 2.38 -23.63
N HIS A 416 -3.23 1.36 -22.80
CA HIS A 416 -3.59 0.01 -23.28
C HIS A 416 -5.03 -0.03 -23.82
N LEU A 417 -5.96 0.70 -23.23
CA LEU A 417 -7.34 0.78 -23.69
C LEU A 417 -7.46 1.55 -25.02
N ASP A 418 -6.77 2.67 -25.18
CA ASP A 418 -6.74 3.49 -26.41
C ASP A 418 -6.18 2.71 -27.60
N GLY A 419 -5.20 1.83 -27.39
CA GLY A 419 -4.67 0.94 -28.41
C GLY A 419 -5.70 0.02 -29.05
N VAL A 420 -6.86 -0.18 -28.42
CA VAL A 420 -7.96 -1.03 -28.94
C VAL A 420 -8.96 -0.24 -29.78
N THR A 421 -9.18 1.04 -29.45
CA THR A 421 -10.27 1.83 -30.05
C THR A 421 -9.82 2.89 -31.04
N ASN A 422 -8.53 3.28 -31.05
CA ASN A 422 -8.02 4.43 -31.79
C ASN A 422 -8.85 5.73 -31.53
N SER A 423 -9.59 5.78 -30.44
CA SER A 423 -10.45 6.90 -30.07
C SER A 423 -9.76 7.76 -29.03
N HIS A 424 -9.07 8.79 -29.47
CA HIS A 424 -8.61 9.87 -28.61
C HIS A 424 -9.83 10.71 -28.19
N VAL A 425 -10.32 10.48 -26.98
CA VAL A 425 -11.28 11.36 -26.32
C VAL A 425 -10.52 12.10 -25.22
N ASP A 426 -10.09 13.31 -25.54
CA ASP A 426 -9.23 14.20 -24.75
C ASP A 426 -7.76 13.75 -24.61
N GLU A 427 -6.88 14.66 -24.16
CA GLU A 427 -5.44 14.41 -23.95
C GLU A 427 -5.11 13.27 -22.96
N ILE A 428 -6.10 12.73 -22.26
CA ILE A 428 -5.96 11.74 -21.19
C ILE A 428 -6.41 10.32 -21.63
N GLY A 429 -7.19 10.18 -22.72
CA GLY A 429 -7.77 8.91 -23.18
C GLY A 429 -9.11 8.56 -22.52
N SER A 430 -9.64 7.36 -22.79
CA SER A 430 -10.97 6.95 -22.38
C SER A 430 -11.01 5.57 -21.73
N TYR A 431 -11.88 5.40 -20.72
CA TYR A 431 -12.21 4.11 -20.10
C TYR A 431 -13.31 3.34 -20.85
N ARG A 432 -13.84 3.87 -21.94
CA ARG A 432 -14.94 3.27 -22.71
C ARG A 432 -14.76 1.79 -23.04
N PRO A 433 -13.61 1.30 -23.49
CA PRO A 433 -13.45 -0.12 -23.79
C PRO A 433 -13.68 -1.02 -22.57
N ALA A 434 -13.23 -0.61 -21.39
CA ALA A 434 -13.48 -1.34 -20.15
C ALA A 434 -14.97 -1.30 -19.76
N ILE A 435 -15.60 -0.13 -19.89
CA ILE A 435 -17.03 0.06 -19.64
C ILE A 435 -17.87 -0.81 -20.58
N ASP A 436 -17.54 -0.85 -21.87
CA ASP A 436 -18.26 -1.63 -22.87
C ASP A 436 -18.09 -3.15 -22.63
N ALA A 437 -16.90 -3.59 -22.20
CA ALA A 437 -16.67 -4.99 -21.81
C ALA A 437 -17.53 -5.39 -20.59
N ILE A 438 -17.70 -4.46 -19.62
CA ILE A 438 -18.59 -4.67 -18.46
C ILE A 438 -20.06 -4.68 -18.90
N LYS A 439 -20.50 -3.74 -19.72
CA LYS A 439 -21.88 -3.68 -20.24
C LYS A 439 -22.25 -4.93 -21.04
N ALA A 440 -21.33 -5.43 -21.83
CA ALA A 440 -21.50 -6.64 -22.63
C ALA A 440 -21.45 -7.95 -21.82
N GLY A 441 -21.18 -7.90 -20.51
CA GLY A 441 -21.02 -9.07 -19.66
C GLY A 441 -19.75 -9.88 -19.92
N VAL A 442 -18.80 -9.34 -20.69
CA VAL A 442 -17.49 -9.97 -20.92
C VAL A 442 -16.62 -9.89 -19.68
N LEU A 443 -16.69 -8.74 -18.98
CA LEU A 443 -16.22 -8.58 -17.61
C LEU A 443 -17.43 -8.44 -16.67
N ARG A 444 -17.40 -9.11 -15.55
CA ARG A 444 -18.40 -8.86 -14.50
C ARG A 444 -18.22 -7.50 -13.83
N GLY A 445 -16.96 -7.15 -13.56
CA GLY A 445 -16.57 -5.94 -12.88
C GLY A 445 -15.09 -5.94 -12.56
N ALA A 446 -14.69 -5.14 -11.57
CA ALA A 446 -13.33 -5.11 -11.09
C ALA A 446 -13.25 -5.07 -9.55
N VAL A 447 -12.18 -5.64 -9.00
CA VAL A 447 -11.90 -5.63 -7.55
C VAL A 447 -10.51 -5.07 -7.32
N ALA A 448 -10.43 -4.08 -6.43
CA ALA A 448 -9.16 -3.60 -5.89
C ALA A 448 -8.77 -4.48 -4.71
N ILE A 449 -7.79 -5.39 -4.88
CA ILE A 449 -7.27 -6.21 -3.79
C ILE A 449 -6.00 -5.57 -3.24
N VAL A 450 -6.07 -5.18 -1.98
CA VAL A 450 -5.04 -4.35 -1.33
C VAL A 450 -4.78 -4.85 0.09
N GLY A 451 -3.83 -4.23 0.76
CA GLY A 451 -3.56 -4.46 2.17
C GLY A 451 -2.31 -5.28 2.44
N CYS A 452 -2.23 -5.72 3.67
CA CYS A 452 -1.05 -6.31 4.30
C CYS A 452 -1.17 -7.84 4.35
N ASN A 453 -0.28 -8.46 5.14
CA ASN A 453 -0.47 -9.81 5.69
C ASN A 453 -0.70 -9.71 7.20
N ASN A 454 -1.39 -10.67 7.78
CA ASN A 454 -1.73 -10.64 9.19
C ASN A 454 -1.46 -12.00 9.86
N PRO A 455 -0.62 -12.04 10.92
CA PRO A 455 -0.30 -13.28 11.63
C PRO A 455 -1.51 -13.98 12.31
N ARG A 456 -2.67 -13.30 12.36
CA ARG A 456 -3.91 -13.86 12.94
C ARG A 456 -4.64 -14.84 12.02
N VAL A 457 -4.25 -14.89 10.75
CA VAL A 457 -4.78 -15.81 9.74
C VAL A 457 -3.62 -16.55 9.08
N ARG A 458 -3.91 -17.59 8.30
CA ARG A 458 -2.90 -18.26 7.48
C ARG A 458 -2.35 -17.27 6.45
N PRO A 459 -1.06 -16.87 6.52
CA PRO A 459 -0.52 -15.81 5.66
C PRO A 459 -0.67 -16.13 4.17
N ASP A 460 -1.00 -15.11 3.38
CA ASP A 460 -1.18 -15.20 1.93
C ASP A 460 -2.39 -16.02 1.45
N TYR A 461 -2.95 -16.87 2.29
CA TYR A 461 -3.99 -17.82 1.91
C TYR A 461 -5.28 -17.12 1.43
N SER A 462 -5.78 -16.18 2.23
CA SER A 462 -7.02 -15.48 1.86
C SER A 462 -6.85 -14.65 0.59
N HIS A 463 -5.72 -13.97 0.42
CA HIS A 463 -5.41 -13.24 -0.80
C HIS A 463 -5.38 -14.16 -2.02
N PHE A 464 -4.69 -15.32 -1.91
CA PHE A 464 -4.52 -16.25 -3.01
C PHE A 464 -5.85 -16.86 -3.48
N GLU A 465 -6.65 -17.38 -2.54
CA GLU A 465 -7.93 -18.01 -2.87
C GLU A 465 -8.92 -16.99 -3.46
N ILE A 466 -9.01 -15.79 -2.86
CA ILE A 466 -9.88 -14.73 -3.36
C ILE A 466 -9.46 -14.30 -4.77
N MET A 467 -8.17 -14.06 -5.02
CA MET A 467 -7.68 -13.69 -6.35
C MET A 467 -8.03 -14.77 -7.37
N LYS A 468 -7.72 -16.02 -7.07
CA LYS A 468 -7.96 -17.16 -7.96
C LYS A 468 -9.43 -17.29 -8.34
N GLU A 469 -10.33 -17.26 -7.37
CA GLU A 469 -11.77 -17.41 -7.61
C GLU A 469 -12.37 -16.21 -8.37
N LEU A 470 -11.95 -14.98 -8.06
CA LEU A 470 -12.42 -13.80 -8.79
C LEU A 470 -11.97 -13.83 -10.25
N LEU A 471 -10.73 -14.23 -10.54
CA LEU A 471 -10.24 -14.39 -11.92
C LEU A 471 -11.05 -15.44 -12.69
N GLN A 472 -11.41 -16.56 -12.05
CA GLN A 472 -12.25 -17.61 -12.65
C GLN A 472 -13.68 -17.12 -12.95
N ASN A 473 -14.14 -16.09 -12.26
CA ASN A 473 -15.47 -15.49 -12.42
C ASN A 473 -15.47 -14.21 -13.29
N ASP A 474 -14.49 -14.04 -14.17
CA ASP A 474 -14.38 -12.92 -15.12
C ASP A 474 -14.33 -11.53 -14.44
N VAL A 475 -13.72 -11.45 -13.26
CA VAL A 475 -13.49 -10.21 -12.52
C VAL A 475 -12.04 -9.76 -12.69
N LEU A 476 -11.82 -8.55 -13.23
CA LEU A 476 -10.50 -7.95 -13.33
C LEU A 476 -10.02 -7.51 -11.94
N ILE A 477 -8.75 -7.75 -11.65
CA ILE A 477 -8.15 -7.33 -10.38
C ILE A 477 -7.15 -6.20 -10.60
N VAL A 478 -7.19 -5.18 -9.73
CA VAL A 478 -6.11 -4.22 -9.55
C VAL A 478 -5.51 -4.43 -8.16
N ALA A 479 -4.18 -4.43 -8.05
CA ALA A 479 -3.51 -4.77 -6.78
C ALA A 479 -2.38 -3.80 -6.42
N THR A 480 -2.23 -3.54 -5.12
CA THR A 480 -1.12 -2.76 -4.53
C THR A 480 -0.58 -3.42 -3.27
N GLY A 481 0.58 -2.94 -2.81
CA GLY A 481 1.15 -3.32 -1.52
C GLY A 481 1.48 -4.82 -1.40
N CYS A 482 1.28 -5.39 -0.22
CA CYS A 482 1.58 -6.80 0.05
C CYS A 482 0.67 -7.78 -0.73
N ALA A 483 -0.56 -7.38 -1.07
CA ALA A 483 -1.43 -8.17 -1.93
C ALA A 483 -0.86 -8.32 -3.36
N ALA A 484 -0.30 -7.25 -3.94
CA ALA A 484 0.38 -7.31 -5.23
C ALA A 484 1.64 -8.19 -5.18
N GLN A 485 2.37 -8.16 -4.06
CA GLN A 485 3.53 -9.03 -3.89
C GLN A 485 3.15 -10.50 -3.75
N LEU A 486 2.03 -10.82 -3.10
CA LEU A 486 1.51 -12.18 -3.15
C LEU A 486 1.20 -12.59 -4.59
N ALA A 487 0.49 -11.76 -5.34
CA ALA A 487 0.18 -12.04 -6.74
C ALA A 487 1.46 -12.28 -7.57
N THR A 488 2.57 -11.57 -7.26
CA THR A 488 3.89 -11.83 -7.82
C THR A 488 4.41 -13.21 -7.43
N LYS A 489 4.47 -13.52 -6.13
CA LYS A 489 4.98 -14.81 -5.63
C LYS A 489 4.21 -16.00 -6.17
N ALA A 490 2.92 -15.84 -6.35
CA ALA A 490 2.03 -16.86 -6.87
C ALA A 490 2.12 -17.03 -8.40
N GLY A 491 2.75 -16.09 -9.13
CA GLY A 491 2.79 -16.10 -10.59
C GLY A 491 1.52 -15.56 -11.26
N LEU A 492 0.66 -14.88 -10.50
CA LEU A 492 -0.61 -14.33 -11.00
C LEU A 492 -0.44 -12.99 -11.74
N LEU A 493 0.70 -12.32 -11.60
CA LEU A 493 1.04 -11.08 -12.33
C LEU A 493 1.71 -11.34 -13.70
N THR A 494 1.48 -12.48 -14.29
CA THR A 494 1.99 -12.81 -15.62
C THR A 494 0.88 -12.77 -16.67
N LYS A 495 1.25 -12.54 -17.94
CA LYS A 495 0.28 -12.66 -19.04
C LYS A 495 -0.26 -14.08 -19.20
N ASP A 496 0.51 -15.08 -18.79
CA ASP A 496 0.09 -16.48 -18.82
C ASP A 496 -0.95 -16.82 -17.74
N ALA A 497 -1.07 -16.01 -16.69
CA ALA A 497 -2.11 -16.14 -15.68
C ALA A 497 -3.54 -16.01 -16.26
N LYS A 498 -3.69 -15.46 -17.48
CA LYS A 498 -4.96 -15.49 -18.21
C LYS A 498 -5.56 -16.89 -18.37
N TYR A 499 -4.73 -17.94 -18.33
CA TYR A 499 -5.22 -19.33 -18.44
C TYR A 499 -5.92 -19.82 -17.16
N VAL A 500 -5.78 -19.11 -16.05
CA VAL A 500 -6.55 -19.33 -14.80
C VAL A 500 -7.91 -18.66 -14.85
N CYS A 501 -8.09 -17.67 -15.74
CA CYS A 501 -9.29 -16.84 -15.82
C CYS A 501 -10.47 -17.54 -16.47
N GLY A 502 -11.67 -17.03 -16.20
CA GLY A 502 -12.85 -17.29 -16.99
C GLY A 502 -12.67 -16.86 -18.46
N ALA A 503 -13.60 -17.24 -19.31
CA ALA A 503 -13.48 -17.01 -20.75
C ALA A 503 -13.52 -15.52 -21.12
N GLY A 504 -14.32 -14.73 -20.41
CA GLY A 504 -14.49 -13.30 -20.65
C GLY A 504 -13.22 -12.52 -20.33
N LEU A 505 -12.70 -12.64 -19.10
CA LEU A 505 -11.46 -11.96 -18.68
C LEU A 505 -10.26 -12.41 -19.51
N ARG A 506 -10.16 -13.71 -19.85
CA ARG A 506 -9.12 -14.22 -20.74
C ARG A 506 -9.12 -13.49 -22.08
N ARG A 507 -10.32 -13.34 -22.70
CA ARG A 507 -10.47 -12.64 -23.97
C ARG A 507 -10.03 -11.17 -23.86
N VAL A 508 -10.37 -10.49 -22.79
CA VAL A 508 -9.93 -9.11 -22.53
C VAL A 508 -8.42 -9.04 -22.40
N CYS A 509 -7.81 -9.91 -21.59
CA CYS A 509 -6.35 -9.95 -21.42
C CYS A 509 -5.62 -10.18 -22.76
N GLU A 510 -6.17 -11.03 -23.63
CA GLU A 510 -5.60 -11.29 -24.97
C GLU A 510 -5.74 -10.10 -25.90
N LEU A 511 -6.90 -9.43 -25.89
CA LEU A 511 -7.18 -8.30 -26.77
C LEU A 511 -6.33 -7.06 -26.40
N VAL A 512 -6.26 -6.75 -25.10
CA VAL A 512 -5.58 -5.55 -24.57
C VAL A 512 -4.11 -5.83 -24.25
N ASN A 513 -3.68 -7.11 -24.31
CA ASN A 513 -2.32 -7.57 -24.01
C ASN A 513 -1.84 -7.21 -22.58
N ILE A 514 -2.70 -7.44 -21.57
CA ILE A 514 -2.44 -7.22 -20.14
C ILE A 514 -2.48 -8.52 -19.34
N PRO A 515 -1.85 -8.61 -18.16
CA PRO A 515 -2.13 -9.67 -17.20
C PRO A 515 -3.53 -9.48 -16.57
N PRO A 516 -4.12 -10.53 -15.97
CA PRO A 516 -5.45 -10.44 -15.37
C PRO A 516 -5.48 -9.72 -14.02
N ILE A 517 -4.32 -9.48 -13.42
CA ILE A 517 -4.12 -8.63 -12.26
C ILE A 517 -3.17 -7.51 -12.67
N LEU A 518 -3.56 -6.25 -12.43
CA LEU A 518 -2.76 -5.07 -12.75
C LEU A 518 -2.08 -4.56 -11.48
N HIS A 519 -0.75 -4.56 -11.47
CA HIS A 519 0.06 -4.02 -10.39
C HIS A 519 0.08 -2.49 -10.46
N MET A 520 -0.53 -1.81 -9.49
CA MET A 520 -0.64 -0.35 -9.49
C MET A 520 0.34 0.36 -8.54
N GLY A 521 1.13 -0.38 -7.75
CA GLY A 521 2.19 0.19 -6.90
C GLY A 521 2.09 -0.15 -5.42
N ALA A 522 2.49 0.77 -4.57
CA ALA A 522 2.52 0.68 -3.11
C ALA A 522 1.15 0.98 -2.46
N CYS A 523 1.07 0.93 -1.13
CA CYS A 523 -0.17 1.28 -0.42
C CYS A 523 -0.60 2.74 -0.63
N VAL A 524 0.36 3.67 -0.76
CA VAL A 524 0.08 5.08 -1.07
C VAL A 524 -0.59 5.24 -2.43
N ASP A 525 -0.28 4.35 -3.38
CA ASP A 525 -0.81 4.35 -4.75
C ASP A 525 -2.26 3.84 -4.89
N ILE A 526 -2.93 3.50 -3.78
CA ILE A 526 -4.38 3.27 -3.80
C ILE A 526 -5.12 4.54 -4.27
N SER A 527 -4.50 5.73 -4.14
CA SER A 527 -4.96 6.96 -4.78
C SER A 527 -5.18 6.81 -6.30
N ARG A 528 -4.34 6.04 -7.01
CA ARG A 528 -4.51 5.73 -8.44
C ARG A 528 -5.77 4.91 -8.70
N MET A 529 -6.10 3.96 -7.81
CA MET A 529 -7.33 3.16 -7.93
C MET A 529 -8.58 4.01 -7.75
N MET A 530 -8.51 5.01 -6.86
CA MET A 530 -9.60 5.97 -6.67
C MET A 530 -9.79 6.86 -7.89
N LEU A 531 -8.70 7.34 -8.50
CA LEU A 531 -8.75 8.10 -9.76
C LEU A 531 -9.30 7.23 -10.90
N LEU A 532 -8.88 5.96 -10.99
CA LEU A 532 -9.40 5.01 -11.97
C LEU A 532 -10.92 4.81 -11.82
N ALA A 533 -11.40 4.52 -10.61
CA ALA A 533 -12.82 4.34 -10.33
C ALA A 533 -13.63 5.62 -10.61
N THR A 534 -13.10 6.77 -10.23
CA THR A 534 -13.72 8.08 -10.50
C THR A 534 -13.76 8.38 -12.00
N GLY A 535 -12.69 8.09 -12.74
CA GLY A 535 -12.62 8.24 -14.19
C GLY A 535 -13.63 7.35 -14.91
N ILE A 536 -13.72 6.07 -14.53
CA ILE A 536 -14.73 5.15 -15.06
C ILE A 536 -16.16 5.68 -14.80
N ALA A 537 -16.43 6.16 -13.58
CA ALA A 537 -17.75 6.70 -13.24
C ALA A 537 -18.09 7.94 -14.08
N LYS A 538 -17.15 8.86 -14.28
CA LYS A 538 -17.30 10.05 -15.13
C LYS A 538 -17.55 9.69 -16.59
N ASP A 539 -16.74 8.80 -17.18
CA ASP A 539 -16.88 8.37 -18.57
C ASP A 539 -18.20 7.61 -18.83
N TRP A 540 -18.66 6.89 -17.80
CA TRP A 540 -19.94 6.17 -17.87
C TRP A 540 -21.15 7.08 -17.64
N GLY A 541 -20.96 8.23 -16.99
CA GLY A 541 -22.03 9.15 -16.60
C GLY A 541 -22.87 8.63 -15.41
N VAL A 542 -22.24 7.94 -14.48
CA VAL A 542 -22.88 7.36 -13.27
C VAL A 542 -22.09 7.72 -12.02
N ASN A 543 -22.63 7.44 -10.84
CA ASN A 543 -21.95 7.64 -9.57
C ASN A 543 -20.97 6.51 -9.25
N THR A 544 -19.96 6.79 -8.44
CA THR A 544 -19.01 5.76 -7.98
C THR A 544 -19.70 4.63 -7.22
N THR A 545 -20.80 4.90 -6.52
CA THR A 545 -21.63 3.88 -5.85
C THR A 545 -22.28 2.88 -6.80
N GLN A 546 -22.45 3.23 -8.07
CA GLN A 546 -23.18 2.44 -9.07
C GLN A 546 -22.26 1.56 -9.91
N ILE A 547 -20.97 1.95 -10.08
CA ILE A 547 -20.04 1.14 -10.89
C ILE A 547 -19.81 -0.24 -10.26
N PRO A 548 -19.72 -1.32 -11.04
CA PRO A 548 -19.46 -2.68 -10.52
C PRO A 548 -17.99 -2.88 -10.14
N VAL A 549 -17.56 -2.03 -9.19
CA VAL A 549 -16.21 -2.02 -8.63
C VAL A 549 -16.30 -2.05 -7.11
N VAL A 550 -15.44 -2.83 -6.46
CA VAL A 550 -15.37 -2.94 -5.00
C VAL A 550 -13.90 -3.02 -4.53
N GLY A 551 -13.67 -2.71 -3.26
CA GLY A 551 -12.37 -2.91 -2.60
C GLY A 551 -12.37 -4.17 -1.73
N CYS A 552 -11.22 -4.84 -1.61
CA CYS A 552 -11.05 -6.00 -0.74
C CYS A 552 -9.68 -5.94 -0.05
N ALA A 553 -9.68 -6.13 1.28
CA ALA A 553 -8.47 -6.20 2.09
C ALA A 553 -8.56 -7.41 3.04
N PRO A 554 -8.26 -8.65 2.54
CA PRO A 554 -8.51 -9.88 3.29
C PRO A 554 -7.66 -10.00 4.56
N GLU A 555 -6.41 -9.55 4.49
CA GLU A 555 -5.41 -9.75 5.55
C GLU A 555 -4.85 -8.42 6.08
N TRP A 556 -5.66 -7.37 6.09
CA TRP A 556 -5.23 -6.06 6.59
C TRP A 556 -4.76 -6.11 8.07
N MET A 557 -3.80 -5.25 8.45
CA MET A 557 -3.31 -5.22 9.83
C MET A 557 -2.98 -3.82 10.37
N SER A 558 -2.58 -2.87 9.54
CA SER A 558 -2.03 -1.59 9.99
C SER A 558 -3.09 -0.49 10.14
N GLU A 559 -2.76 0.56 10.87
CA GLU A 559 -3.55 1.79 10.97
C GLU A 559 -3.77 2.44 9.60
N LYS A 560 -2.76 2.36 8.71
CA LYS A 560 -2.90 2.81 7.31
C LYS A 560 -4.05 2.11 6.60
N ALA A 561 -4.17 0.80 6.76
CA ALA A 561 -5.24 0.03 6.12
C ALA A 561 -6.62 0.49 6.59
N VAL A 562 -6.77 0.86 7.88
CA VAL A 562 -8.03 1.41 8.41
C VAL A 562 -8.34 2.77 7.79
N SER A 563 -7.35 3.68 7.72
CA SER A 563 -7.54 4.98 7.07
C SER A 563 -7.85 4.83 5.58
N ILE A 564 -7.13 3.95 4.87
CA ILE A 564 -7.36 3.65 3.45
C ILE A 564 -8.78 3.13 3.21
N ALA A 565 -9.20 2.12 3.97
CA ALA A 565 -10.53 1.54 3.83
C ALA A 565 -11.64 2.59 4.03
N ASN A 566 -11.46 3.51 4.99
CA ASN A 566 -12.41 4.58 5.23
C ASN A 566 -12.49 5.61 4.08
N TYR A 567 -11.38 5.99 3.44
CA TYR A 567 -11.50 6.91 2.29
C TYR A 567 -12.06 6.21 1.03
N VAL A 568 -11.81 4.91 0.86
CA VAL A 568 -12.44 4.12 -0.22
C VAL A 568 -13.95 4.05 -0.01
N VAL A 569 -14.41 3.73 1.20
CA VAL A 569 -15.84 3.76 1.57
C VAL A 569 -16.42 5.17 1.38
N SER A 570 -15.69 6.22 1.80
CA SER A 570 -16.13 7.61 1.63
C SER A 570 -16.27 8.01 0.16
N THR A 571 -15.51 7.38 -0.75
CA THR A 571 -15.61 7.58 -2.20
C THR A 571 -16.81 6.83 -2.81
N GLY A 572 -17.57 6.08 -2.00
CA GLY A 572 -18.77 5.36 -2.45
C GLY A 572 -18.50 3.95 -2.96
N ILE A 573 -17.40 3.34 -2.54
CA ILE A 573 -17.00 1.99 -2.93
C ILE A 573 -17.05 1.08 -1.70
N ASP A 574 -17.81 -0.03 -1.79
CA ASP A 574 -17.88 -1.03 -0.73
C ASP A 574 -16.54 -1.71 -0.52
N VAL A 575 -16.19 -1.97 0.75
CA VAL A 575 -14.92 -2.60 1.14
C VAL A 575 -15.18 -3.91 1.87
N TYR A 576 -14.58 -4.98 1.37
CA TYR A 576 -14.68 -6.35 1.89
C TYR A 576 -13.45 -6.68 2.73
N LEU A 577 -13.68 -7.12 3.97
CA LEU A 577 -12.62 -7.38 4.96
C LEU A 577 -12.64 -8.84 5.41
N GLY A 578 -11.49 -9.50 5.43
CA GLY A 578 -11.32 -10.85 5.99
C GLY A 578 -11.09 -10.87 7.51
N ILE A 579 -10.78 -9.72 8.09
CA ILE A 579 -10.51 -9.57 9.53
C ILE A 579 -11.40 -8.48 10.09
N GLU A 580 -12.01 -8.76 11.24
CA GLU A 580 -12.87 -7.81 11.93
C GLU A 580 -12.06 -6.62 12.47
N PRO A 581 -12.54 -5.37 12.28
CA PRO A 581 -11.99 -4.21 12.99
C PRO A 581 -12.11 -4.36 14.52
N GLN A 582 -11.19 -3.74 15.25
CA GLN A 582 -11.16 -3.79 16.71
C GLN A 582 -12.23 -2.90 17.36
N VAL A 583 -13.49 -3.15 17.03
CA VAL A 583 -14.68 -2.43 17.54
C VAL A 583 -15.83 -3.37 17.90
N LYS A 584 -15.63 -4.69 17.78
CA LYS A 584 -16.72 -5.67 17.95
C LYS A 584 -17.32 -5.73 19.36
N GLY A 585 -16.65 -5.19 20.36
CA GLY A 585 -17.20 -5.02 21.70
C GLY A 585 -18.26 -3.92 21.82
N SER A 586 -18.54 -3.20 20.71
CA SER A 586 -19.57 -2.20 20.56
C SER A 586 -20.49 -2.54 19.38
N SER A 587 -21.71 -2.97 19.67
CA SER A 587 -22.72 -3.26 18.63
C SER A 587 -23.02 -2.01 17.81
N GLU A 588 -23.12 -0.84 18.43
CA GLU A 588 -23.37 0.43 17.76
C GLU A 588 -22.22 0.78 16.78
N MET A 589 -20.96 0.59 17.17
CA MET A 589 -19.85 0.82 16.26
C MET A 589 -19.83 -0.17 15.08
N MET A 590 -20.17 -1.44 15.32
CA MET A 590 -20.30 -2.42 14.23
C MET A 590 -21.41 -2.00 13.25
N GLU A 591 -22.55 -1.54 13.75
CA GLU A 591 -23.65 -1.03 12.92
C GLU A 591 -23.23 0.24 12.17
N LEU A 592 -22.56 1.19 12.85
CA LEU A 592 -22.10 2.44 12.24
C LEU A 592 -21.11 2.21 11.09
N ILE A 593 -20.12 1.32 11.23
CA ILE A 593 -19.15 1.09 10.16
C ILE A 593 -19.75 0.25 9.00
N THR A 594 -20.75 -0.59 9.24
CA THR A 594 -21.37 -1.41 8.18
C THR A 594 -22.55 -0.68 7.52
N GLN A 595 -23.59 -0.36 8.28
CA GLN A 595 -24.81 0.27 7.78
C GLN A 595 -24.79 1.79 7.91
N GLY A 596 -24.22 2.33 8.98
CA GLY A 596 -24.16 3.79 9.20
C GLY A 596 -23.37 4.52 8.14
N THR A 597 -22.18 4.02 7.77
CA THR A 597 -21.40 4.57 6.66
C THR A 597 -22.15 4.49 5.34
N ARG A 598 -22.93 3.44 5.10
CA ARG A 598 -23.77 3.30 3.91
C ARG A 598 -24.84 4.40 3.85
N ASN A 599 -25.41 4.77 4.99
CA ASN A 599 -26.36 5.88 5.07
C ASN A 599 -25.70 7.25 4.88
N ILE A 600 -24.42 7.41 5.28
CA ILE A 600 -23.67 8.67 5.17
C ILE A 600 -23.10 8.87 3.77
N VAL A 601 -22.44 7.85 3.20
CA VAL A 601 -21.64 7.97 1.96
C VAL A 601 -22.06 7.01 0.84
N GLY A 602 -23.07 6.17 1.05
CA GLY A 602 -23.60 5.24 0.05
C GLY A 602 -22.81 3.93 -0.07
N ALA A 603 -21.81 3.69 0.79
CA ALA A 603 -21.01 2.47 0.83
C ALA A 603 -20.64 2.11 2.26
N GLY A 604 -20.23 0.86 2.50
CA GLY A 604 -19.91 0.38 3.83
C GLY A 604 -18.98 -0.83 3.81
N TYR A 605 -18.78 -1.42 4.99
CA TYR A 605 -17.96 -2.61 5.15
C TYR A 605 -18.80 -3.87 5.11
N ILE A 606 -18.25 -4.89 4.43
CA ILE A 606 -18.71 -6.28 4.47
C ILE A 606 -17.58 -7.11 5.06
N ILE A 607 -17.87 -7.87 6.12
CA ILE A 607 -16.83 -8.56 6.89
C ILE A 607 -17.13 -10.05 6.90
N ASN A 608 -16.22 -10.87 6.39
CA ASN A 608 -16.30 -12.32 6.48
C ASN A 608 -14.88 -12.92 6.55
N LYS A 609 -14.65 -13.82 7.49
CA LYS A 609 -13.35 -14.47 7.71
C LYS A 609 -13.05 -15.59 6.73
N ASP A 610 -14.10 -16.20 6.18
CA ASP A 610 -13.96 -17.24 5.17
C ASP A 610 -13.75 -16.60 3.80
N PRO A 611 -12.63 -16.89 3.11
CA PRO A 611 -12.32 -16.27 1.82
C PRO A 611 -13.33 -16.65 0.72
N HIS A 612 -13.89 -17.86 0.73
CA HIS A 612 -14.85 -18.30 -0.28
C HIS A 612 -16.21 -17.61 -0.10
N GLU A 613 -16.68 -17.49 1.15
CA GLU A 613 -17.90 -16.71 1.43
C GLU A 613 -17.69 -15.21 1.17
N LEU A 614 -16.47 -14.71 1.36
CA LEU A 614 -16.13 -13.32 1.02
C LEU A 614 -16.20 -13.10 -0.49
N VAL A 615 -15.66 -14.03 -1.31
CA VAL A 615 -15.80 -13.99 -2.78
C VAL A 615 -17.25 -14.02 -3.22
N LYS A 616 -18.06 -14.89 -2.63
CA LYS A 616 -19.49 -14.95 -2.93
C LYS A 616 -20.16 -13.60 -2.67
N SER A 617 -19.90 -12.99 -1.52
CA SER A 617 -20.43 -11.66 -1.17
C SER A 617 -19.93 -10.57 -2.12
N ILE A 618 -18.67 -10.63 -2.57
CA ILE A 618 -18.11 -9.71 -3.58
C ILE A 618 -18.87 -9.85 -4.91
N LEU A 619 -19.07 -11.07 -5.38
CA LEU A 619 -19.78 -11.34 -6.63
C LEU A 619 -21.25 -10.88 -6.55
N GLU A 620 -21.93 -11.16 -5.44
CA GLU A 620 -23.29 -10.68 -5.18
C GLU A 620 -23.36 -9.13 -5.20
N GLY A 621 -22.38 -8.45 -4.58
CA GLY A 621 -22.29 -6.99 -4.59
C GLY A 621 -22.05 -6.42 -5.99
N ILE A 622 -21.19 -7.04 -6.78
CA ILE A 622 -20.94 -6.66 -8.18
C ILE A 622 -22.23 -6.85 -9.01
N GLU A 623 -22.88 -8.00 -8.91
CA GLU A 623 -24.12 -8.27 -9.66
C GLU A 623 -25.29 -7.36 -9.25
N ALA A 624 -25.40 -7.00 -7.98
CA ALA A 624 -26.39 -6.02 -7.52
C ALA A 624 -26.18 -4.64 -8.17
N LYS A 625 -24.93 -4.19 -8.31
CA LYS A 625 -24.59 -2.94 -9.00
C LYS A 625 -24.86 -3.04 -10.50
N ARG A 626 -24.56 -4.17 -11.14
CA ARG A 626 -24.88 -4.44 -12.54
C ARG A 626 -26.42 -4.37 -12.78
N ALA A 627 -27.17 -5.08 -11.97
CA ALA A 627 -28.65 -5.06 -12.03
C ALA A 627 -29.20 -3.63 -11.85
N GLY A 628 -28.63 -2.84 -10.94
CA GLY A 628 -28.96 -1.43 -10.74
C GLY A 628 -28.70 -0.53 -11.97
N LEU A 629 -27.78 -0.94 -12.84
CA LEU A 629 -27.46 -0.27 -14.12
C LEU A 629 -28.23 -0.86 -15.31
N GLY A 630 -29.01 -1.92 -15.11
CA GLY A 630 -29.77 -2.60 -16.15
C GLY A 630 -28.91 -3.44 -17.10
N ILE A 631 -27.78 -3.98 -16.64
CA ILE A 631 -26.82 -4.78 -17.44
C ILE A 631 -26.56 -6.16 -16.82
#